data_22e5f77cc3f2229d329bb971143fb295
#
_entry.id   22e5f77cc3f2229d329bb971143fb295
#
_cell.length_a   1.000
_cell.length_b   1.000
_cell.length_c   1.000
_cell.angle_alpha   90.00
_cell.angle_beta   90.00
_cell.angle_gamma   90.00
#
_symmetry.space_group_name_H-M   'P 1'
#
loop_
_entity.id
_entity.type
_entity.pdbx_description
1 polymer ?
#
loop_
_entity_poly.entity_id
_entity_poly.type
_entity_poly.pdbx_seq_one_letter_code
_entity_poly.pdbx_strand_id
1 'polypeptide(L)'
;MSQRVSPREAGTTVRLADRVIRAGAIYSMAEDRKVYRSIALRDEWIVAVSEDPHGLDGLISASTHVVDEPGMTIIPAFDDTHNHFINAADDISLVQADQAHSIAELIEFIRQRAAQTPTGQWVRTSNAWHESNLAEGRLPTAAELDQASQDHPIWVKRGGHVGVANSLALKLAGITRETQDPPGGIIKRSPDGTPTGELLEAPAWSLVEHIIPPQPFELLVQNLHQACLEYNAYGIGTVRDPIVTRDQMLVYQALWERGGMTLRCRPMFLIPRGSNADRIADITSLGVRSGFGDDLLKIWGLKAVMDGGAAGAALDQPYEDEPDFAGNLFWKTDELVEVANFAVRRGWRIGIHAIGDRAVRTTLDAFKQVVNDNPGLKPGTLVIEHALLANATQRARAIRLGIGITVQQPLLYSLGQQLLTKWGKERTSQLIPIRALLEEGVQISAGTDSTGTGTPSYDPMLNIWGMVTRGTKHVGIQGPEYAIDQYTAVQLYTANSAQFHWEGHRRGTLQPRRLADLVAYHTDPITCPVDQLLGLRPIFTMVGGGVVYDPEVMFGQQS
;
A
#
# COMPACT_ATOMS: atom_id res chain seq x y z
N MET A 1 -43.64 26.24 -50.69
CA MET A 1 -44.34 25.56 -49.57
C MET A 1 -43.31 24.88 -48.70
N SER A 2 -42.95 25.54 -47.63
CA SER A 2 -41.94 25.03 -46.63
C SER A 2 -42.69 24.39 -45.47
N GLN A 3 -42.55 23.08 -45.35
CA GLN A 3 -43.05 22.38 -44.16
C GLN A 3 -42.05 22.57 -42.99
N ARG A 4 -42.44 23.31 -41.98
CA ARG A 4 -41.76 23.37 -40.68
C ARG A 4 -41.99 22.03 -39.98
N VAL A 5 -40.90 21.30 -39.76
CA VAL A 5 -40.87 20.15 -38.85
C VAL A 5 -40.75 20.71 -37.41
N SER A 6 -41.77 20.47 -36.59
CA SER A 6 -41.77 20.83 -35.17
C SER A 6 -40.72 19.98 -34.41
N PRO A 7 -39.99 20.53 -33.44
CA PRO A 7 -39.11 19.72 -32.60
C PRO A 7 -39.97 18.77 -31.76
N ARG A 8 -39.79 17.46 -31.95
CA ARG A 8 -40.28 16.46 -30.98
C ARG A 8 -39.56 16.74 -29.65
N GLU A 9 -40.33 17.04 -28.64
CA GLU A 9 -39.87 16.98 -27.24
C GLU A 9 -39.31 15.58 -27.01
N ALA A 10 -37.99 15.51 -26.86
CA ALA A 10 -37.33 14.31 -26.36
C ALA A 10 -37.76 14.15 -24.89
N GLY A 11 -38.79 13.37 -24.62
CA GLY A 11 -39.17 12.94 -23.30
C GLY A 11 -37.94 12.29 -22.67
N THR A 12 -37.38 12.93 -21.64
CA THR A 12 -36.31 12.39 -20.83
C THR A 12 -36.90 11.19 -20.08
N THR A 13 -36.74 10.00 -20.64
CA THR A 13 -37.10 8.76 -19.92
C THR A 13 -36.23 8.72 -18.64
N VAL A 14 -36.84 8.94 -17.50
CA VAL A 14 -36.17 8.81 -16.22
C VAL A 14 -35.72 7.35 -16.12
N ARG A 15 -34.43 7.11 -16.27
CA ARG A 15 -33.89 5.77 -16.10
C ARG A 15 -33.90 5.44 -14.62
N LEU A 16 -34.57 4.36 -14.24
CA LEU A 16 -34.73 3.90 -12.86
C LEU A 16 -33.41 3.30 -12.32
N ALA A 17 -33.29 3.18 -11.00
CA ALA A 17 -32.12 2.64 -10.34
C ALA A 17 -32.16 1.10 -10.31
N ASP A 18 -31.00 0.46 -10.34
CA ASP A 18 -30.86 -0.97 -10.10
C ASP A 18 -30.90 -1.25 -8.60
N ARG A 19 -30.32 -0.35 -7.79
CA ARG A 19 -30.31 -0.41 -6.33
C ARG A 19 -30.60 0.95 -5.73
N VAL A 20 -31.37 0.94 -4.62
CA VAL A 20 -31.53 2.08 -3.72
C VAL A 20 -31.16 1.62 -2.32
N ILE A 21 -30.22 2.30 -1.68
CA ILE A 21 -29.78 1.99 -0.32
C ILE A 21 -30.15 3.17 0.57
N ARG A 22 -30.88 2.90 1.65
CA ARG A 22 -31.20 3.84 2.72
C ARG A 22 -30.39 3.47 3.94
N ALA A 23 -29.74 4.47 4.56
CA ALA A 23 -28.84 4.27 5.67
C ALA A 23 -28.97 5.38 6.72
N GLY A 24 -28.47 5.12 7.93
CA GLY A 24 -28.40 6.10 9.00
C GLY A 24 -27.49 7.28 8.67
N ALA A 25 -26.39 7.04 7.95
CA ALA A 25 -25.50 8.09 7.44
C ALA A 25 -24.79 7.60 6.17
N ILE A 26 -24.70 8.45 5.16
CA ILE A 26 -23.93 8.23 3.94
C ILE A 26 -23.02 9.45 3.78
N TYR A 27 -21.76 9.30 4.18
CA TYR A 27 -20.80 10.39 4.12
C TYR A 27 -20.28 10.58 2.70
N SER A 28 -20.44 11.78 2.15
CA SER A 28 -19.98 12.09 0.80
C SER A 28 -18.46 12.00 0.64
N MET A 29 -17.70 12.26 1.69
CA MET A 29 -16.25 12.52 1.71
C MET A 29 -15.80 13.62 0.75
N ALA A 30 -16.73 14.42 0.23
CA ALA A 30 -16.46 15.61 -0.57
C ALA A 30 -16.11 16.81 0.33
N GLU A 31 -15.62 17.90 -0.29
CA GLU A 31 -15.22 19.13 0.44
C GLU A 31 -16.39 19.76 1.21
N ASP A 32 -17.64 19.61 0.71
CA ASP A 32 -18.86 20.14 1.35
C ASP A 32 -19.29 19.34 2.60
N ARG A 33 -18.63 18.22 2.89
CA ARG A 33 -18.88 17.31 4.04
C ARG A 33 -20.35 16.90 4.21
N LYS A 34 -21.09 16.79 3.11
CA LYS A 34 -22.52 16.39 3.17
C LYS A 34 -22.69 14.96 3.65
N VAL A 35 -23.77 14.76 4.40
CA VAL A 35 -24.23 13.46 4.87
C VAL A 35 -25.61 13.21 4.26
N TYR A 36 -25.72 12.14 3.49
CA TYR A 36 -26.98 11.71 2.86
C TYR A 36 -27.62 10.60 3.68
N ARG A 37 -28.86 10.27 3.32
CA ARG A 37 -29.66 9.19 3.93
C ARG A 37 -30.07 8.14 2.92
N SER A 38 -30.02 8.46 1.62
CA SER A 38 -30.26 7.51 0.54
C SER A 38 -29.32 7.74 -0.64
N ILE A 39 -29.01 6.64 -1.32
CA ILE A 39 -28.17 6.61 -2.52
C ILE A 39 -28.80 5.66 -3.55
N ALA A 40 -28.86 6.08 -4.80
CA ALA A 40 -29.33 5.29 -5.92
C ALA A 40 -28.18 4.94 -6.86
N LEU A 41 -28.08 3.66 -7.21
CA LEU A 41 -27.06 3.10 -8.09
C LEU A 41 -27.70 2.56 -9.36
N ARG A 42 -26.98 2.68 -10.47
CA ARG A 42 -27.29 2.04 -11.75
C ARG A 42 -26.01 1.66 -12.46
N ASP A 43 -25.93 0.40 -12.86
CA ASP A 43 -24.70 -0.19 -13.38
C ASP A 43 -23.55 0.07 -12.36
N GLU A 44 -22.46 0.64 -12.82
CA GLU A 44 -21.30 0.99 -11.99
C GLU A 44 -21.39 2.39 -11.34
N TRP A 45 -22.49 3.15 -11.52
CA TRP A 45 -22.54 4.58 -11.20
C TRP A 45 -23.50 4.94 -10.09
N ILE A 46 -23.12 5.92 -9.27
CA ILE A 46 -24.02 6.65 -8.41
C ILE A 46 -24.84 7.61 -9.30
N VAL A 47 -26.15 7.41 -9.35
CA VAL A 47 -27.05 8.25 -10.17
C VAL A 47 -27.70 9.36 -9.38
N ALA A 48 -27.97 9.15 -8.07
CA ALA A 48 -28.54 10.17 -7.21
C ALA A 48 -28.17 9.92 -5.75
N VAL A 49 -28.20 10.97 -4.93
CA VAL A 49 -28.09 10.94 -3.46
C VAL A 49 -29.14 11.88 -2.87
N SER A 50 -29.61 11.63 -1.65
CA SER A 50 -30.57 12.49 -0.94
C SER A 50 -30.32 12.52 0.56
N GLU A 51 -30.55 13.67 1.18
CA GLU A 51 -30.57 13.84 2.65
C GLU A 51 -31.87 13.27 3.28
N ASP A 52 -32.90 13.05 2.46
CA ASP A 52 -34.13 12.36 2.84
C ASP A 52 -34.01 10.86 2.49
N PRO A 53 -34.25 9.92 3.44
CA PRO A 53 -34.19 8.48 3.17
C PRO A 53 -35.18 8.05 2.07
N HIS A 54 -36.30 8.75 1.87
CA HIS A 54 -37.31 8.49 0.84
C HIS A 54 -37.20 9.40 -0.37
N GLY A 55 -36.24 10.33 -0.40
CA GLY A 55 -36.09 11.30 -1.48
C GLY A 55 -35.78 10.71 -2.87
N LEU A 56 -35.44 9.40 -2.92
CA LEU A 56 -35.13 8.68 -4.16
C LEU A 56 -36.19 7.63 -4.54
N ASP A 57 -37.34 7.58 -3.87
CA ASP A 57 -38.40 6.60 -4.14
C ASP A 57 -38.92 6.68 -5.57
N GLY A 58 -38.89 7.85 -6.19
CA GLY A 58 -39.22 8.04 -7.60
C GLY A 58 -38.28 7.35 -8.62
N LEU A 59 -37.15 6.80 -8.15
CA LEU A 59 -36.21 6.01 -8.96
C LEU A 59 -36.41 4.51 -8.80
N ILE A 60 -37.31 4.07 -7.93
CA ILE A 60 -37.57 2.66 -7.63
C ILE A 60 -38.56 2.08 -8.65
N SER A 61 -38.26 0.88 -9.14
CA SER A 61 -39.11 0.05 -9.98
C SER A 61 -39.33 -1.32 -9.33
N ALA A 62 -40.14 -2.17 -9.96
CA ALA A 62 -40.33 -3.55 -9.50
C ALA A 62 -39.03 -4.40 -9.56
N SER A 63 -38.03 -3.98 -10.37
CA SER A 63 -36.73 -4.65 -10.49
C SER A 63 -35.65 -4.01 -9.64
N THR A 64 -35.92 -2.90 -8.97
CA THR A 64 -34.93 -2.21 -8.12
C THR A 64 -34.75 -2.97 -6.81
N HIS A 65 -33.53 -3.34 -6.48
CA HIS A 65 -33.22 -3.89 -5.16
C HIS A 65 -33.12 -2.74 -4.14
N VAL A 66 -33.94 -2.81 -3.09
CA VAL A 66 -33.96 -1.79 -2.02
C VAL A 66 -33.40 -2.39 -0.74
N VAL A 67 -32.36 -1.76 -0.20
CA VAL A 67 -31.82 -2.04 1.13
C VAL A 67 -32.22 -0.88 2.04
N ASP A 68 -32.84 -1.16 3.19
CA ASP A 68 -33.30 -0.15 4.14
C ASP A 68 -32.78 -0.51 5.55
N GLU A 69 -31.65 0.08 5.93
CA GLU A 69 -30.94 -0.17 7.18
C GLU A 69 -30.59 1.15 7.89
N PRO A 70 -31.51 1.70 8.72
CA PRO A 70 -31.29 2.97 9.42
C PRO A 70 -30.11 2.98 10.40
N GLY A 71 -29.65 1.80 10.85
CA GLY A 71 -28.47 1.65 11.71
C GLY A 71 -27.14 1.63 10.99
N MET A 72 -27.13 1.64 9.65
CA MET A 72 -25.94 1.50 8.83
C MET A 72 -25.31 2.85 8.52
N THR A 73 -23.98 2.87 8.45
CA THR A 73 -23.17 3.98 7.93
C THR A 73 -22.43 3.56 6.68
N ILE A 74 -22.47 4.39 5.64
CA ILE A 74 -21.78 4.17 4.38
C ILE A 74 -20.74 5.27 4.14
N ILE A 75 -19.54 4.87 3.70
CA ILE A 75 -18.46 5.73 3.23
C ILE A 75 -17.97 5.22 1.86
N PRO A 76 -17.17 5.97 1.08
CA PRO A 76 -16.50 5.42 -0.09
C PRO A 76 -15.60 4.26 0.30
N ALA A 77 -15.47 3.25 -0.56
CA ALA A 77 -14.50 2.17 -0.37
C ALA A 77 -13.08 2.74 -0.30
N PHE A 78 -12.25 2.12 0.53
CA PHE A 78 -10.89 2.57 0.76
C PHE A 78 -9.99 2.38 -0.46
N ASP A 79 -9.04 3.30 -0.61
CA ASP A 79 -8.02 3.34 -1.64
C ASP A 79 -6.65 3.41 -0.98
N ASP A 80 -5.97 2.27 -0.92
CA ASP A 80 -4.63 2.14 -0.33
C ASP A 80 -3.57 2.53 -1.36
N THR A 81 -3.02 3.72 -1.23
CA THR A 81 -2.10 4.29 -2.22
C THR A 81 -0.66 3.82 -2.13
N HIS A 82 -0.34 2.90 -1.22
CA HIS A 82 0.98 2.27 -1.13
C HIS A 82 0.87 0.93 -0.41
N ASN A 83 0.84 -0.15 -1.19
CA ASN A 83 0.62 -1.51 -0.69
C ASN A 83 1.32 -2.51 -1.60
N HIS A 84 2.22 -3.33 -1.05
CA HIS A 84 2.92 -4.37 -1.78
C HIS A 84 2.00 -5.58 -2.04
N PHE A 85 0.93 -5.33 -2.80
CA PHE A 85 -0.21 -6.23 -2.92
C PHE A 85 0.14 -7.58 -3.55
N ILE A 86 0.99 -7.61 -4.58
CA ILE A 86 1.44 -8.88 -5.18
C ILE A 86 2.29 -9.71 -4.20
N ASN A 87 3.02 -9.06 -3.29
CA ASN A 87 3.78 -9.76 -2.26
C ASN A 87 2.83 -10.31 -1.18
N ALA A 88 1.75 -9.58 -0.84
CA ALA A 88 0.70 -10.12 0.04
C ALA A 88 0.06 -11.38 -0.56
N ALA A 89 -0.17 -11.40 -1.87
CA ALA A 89 -0.65 -12.59 -2.58
C ALA A 89 0.37 -13.74 -2.55
N ASP A 90 1.66 -13.46 -2.75
CA ASP A 90 2.73 -14.48 -2.63
C ASP A 90 2.75 -15.09 -1.21
N ASP A 91 2.55 -14.26 -0.18
CA ASP A 91 2.59 -14.67 1.23
C ASP A 91 1.46 -15.63 1.64
N ILE A 92 0.29 -15.60 0.98
CA ILE A 92 -0.90 -16.40 1.35
C ILE A 92 -0.57 -17.90 1.48
N SER A 93 0.24 -18.43 0.58
CA SER A 93 0.59 -19.86 0.56
C SER A 93 1.84 -20.20 1.37
N LEU A 94 2.47 -19.24 2.04
CA LEU A 94 3.68 -19.41 2.84
C LEU A 94 3.37 -19.72 4.31
N VAL A 95 4.40 -19.99 5.11
CA VAL A 95 4.27 -20.12 6.58
C VAL A 95 3.96 -18.74 7.16
N GLN A 96 2.84 -18.60 7.87
CA GLN A 96 2.40 -17.32 8.44
C GLN A 96 3.23 -16.98 9.69
N ALA A 97 4.33 -16.25 9.51
CA ALA A 97 5.26 -15.91 10.58
C ALA A 97 4.70 -14.85 11.56
N ASP A 98 3.71 -14.06 11.14
CA ASP A 98 3.03 -13.07 11.97
C ASP A 98 2.22 -13.68 13.12
N GLN A 99 1.83 -14.95 12.99
CA GLN A 99 1.09 -15.71 14.02
C GLN A 99 1.99 -16.25 15.13
N ALA A 100 3.31 -16.23 14.95
CA ALA A 100 4.25 -16.70 15.97
C ALA A 100 4.51 -15.62 17.04
N HIS A 101 4.48 -16.03 18.30
CA HIS A 101 4.78 -15.18 19.46
C HIS A 101 6.14 -15.50 20.10
N SER A 102 6.84 -16.51 19.61
CA SER A 102 8.20 -16.89 20.02
C SER A 102 8.96 -17.53 18.85
N ILE A 103 10.30 -17.55 18.94
CA ILE A 103 11.14 -18.28 17.98
C ILE A 103 10.78 -19.77 17.98
N ALA A 104 10.45 -20.34 19.14
CA ALA A 104 10.06 -21.75 19.25
C ALA A 104 8.77 -22.05 18.46
N GLU A 105 7.75 -21.18 18.53
CA GLU A 105 6.52 -21.32 17.74
C GLU A 105 6.79 -21.16 16.25
N LEU A 106 7.61 -20.18 15.84
CA LEU A 106 7.99 -20.00 14.45
C LEU A 106 8.69 -21.25 13.89
N ILE A 107 9.62 -21.83 14.64
CA ILE A 107 10.30 -23.08 14.27
C ILE A 107 9.30 -24.23 14.13
N GLU A 108 8.31 -24.31 15.01
CA GLU A 108 7.26 -25.35 14.92
C GLU A 108 6.40 -25.18 13.67
N PHE A 109 5.98 -23.96 13.33
CA PHE A 109 5.23 -23.71 12.09
C PHE A 109 6.04 -24.08 10.84
N ILE A 110 7.34 -23.75 10.84
CA ILE A 110 8.26 -24.13 9.76
C ILE A 110 8.41 -25.66 9.67
N ARG A 111 8.53 -26.35 10.83
CA ARG A 111 8.62 -27.82 10.89
C ARG A 111 7.38 -28.51 10.34
N GLN A 112 6.20 -28.00 10.69
CA GLN A 112 4.92 -28.53 10.16
C GLN A 112 4.83 -28.36 8.63
N ARG A 113 5.28 -27.23 8.11
CA ARG A 113 5.35 -27.01 6.66
C ARG A 113 6.39 -27.93 6.02
N ALA A 114 7.57 -28.08 6.60
CA ALA A 114 8.62 -28.96 6.10
C ALA A 114 8.14 -30.42 6.00
N ALA A 115 7.39 -30.90 6.99
CA ALA A 115 6.79 -32.25 6.96
C ALA A 115 5.80 -32.48 5.80
N GLN A 116 5.24 -31.41 5.23
CA GLN A 116 4.30 -31.45 4.09
C GLN A 116 4.99 -31.10 2.75
N THR A 117 6.26 -30.73 2.79
CA THR A 117 7.04 -30.28 1.63
C THR A 117 7.97 -31.41 1.18
N PRO A 118 8.07 -31.74 -0.12
CA PRO A 118 9.03 -32.72 -0.59
C PRO A 118 10.47 -32.36 -0.21
N THR A 119 11.24 -33.35 0.24
CA THR A 119 12.65 -33.17 0.64
C THR A 119 13.46 -32.39 -0.39
N GLY A 120 14.24 -31.43 0.06
CA GLY A 120 15.07 -30.56 -0.77
C GLY A 120 14.34 -29.36 -1.37
N GLN A 121 13.02 -29.27 -1.27
CA GLN A 121 12.29 -28.07 -1.66
C GLN A 121 12.34 -27.00 -0.56
N TRP A 122 12.21 -25.74 -0.99
CA TRP A 122 12.27 -24.58 -0.09
C TRP A 122 11.05 -24.48 0.82
N VAL A 123 11.30 -24.16 2.09
CA VAL A 123 10.29 -23.73 3.05
C VAL A 123 10.48 -22.22 3.29
N ARG A 124 9.43 -21.46 3.04
CA ARG A 124 9.44 -20.00 3.11
C ARG A 124 8.39 -19.49 4.09
N THR A 125 8.65 -18.33 4.71
CA THR A 125 7.67 -17.64 5.53
C THR A 125 7.09 -16.43 4.82
N SER A 126 5.91 -15.97 5.28
CA SER A 126 5.36 -14.66 4.93
C SER A 126 6.32 -13.54 5.33
N ASN A 127 6.18 -12.38 4.67
CA ASN A 127 7.01 -11.21 4.91
C ASN A 127 6.46 -10.27 6.00
N ALA A 128 5.15 -10.32 6.23
CA ALA A 128 4.41 -9.33 7.00
C ALA A 128 4.48 -9.60 8.51
N TRP A 129 5.67 -9.61 9.08
CA TRP A 129 5.89 -9.76 10.52
C TRP A 129 7.12 -8.98 11.00
N HIS A 130 7.29 -8.86 12.33
CA HIS A 130 8.43 -8.18 12.94
C HIS A 130 8.88 -8.93 14.20
N GLU A 131 10.18 -8.99 14.45
CA GLU A 131 10.79 -9.67 15.60
C GLU A 131 10.31 -9.11 16.95
N SER A 132 9.79 -7.91 17.02
CA SER A 132 9.16 -7.36 18.23
C SER A 132 7.86 -8.08 18.63
N ASN A 133 7.31 -8.93 17.76
CA ASN A 133 6.18 -9.80 18.08
C ASN A 133 6.60 -11.06 18.83
N LEU A 134 7.89 -11.42 18.75
CA LEU A 134 8.45 -12.59 19.42
C LEU A 134 8.88 -12.22 20.84
N ALA A 135 8.69 -13.15 21.76
CA ALA A 135 9.09 -12.98 23.17
C ALA A 135 10.60 -12.67 23.33
N GLU A 136 11.42 -13.19 22.42
CA GLU A 136 12.86 -12.97 22.41
C GLU A 136 13.26 -11.60 21.85
N GLY A 137 12.37 -10.89 21.16
CA GLY A 137 12.61 -9.57 20.58
C GLY A 137 13.74 -9.54 19.55
N ARG A 138 14.07 -10.68 18.94
CA ARG A 138 15.13 -10.83 17.93
C ARG A 138 14.74 -11.81 16.83
N LEU A 139 15.51 -11.81 15.76
CA LEU A 139 15.38 -12.79 14.68
C LEU A 139 15.92 -14.17 15.10
N PRO A 140 15.43 -15.28 14.48
CA PRO A 140 16.04 -16.59 14.64
C PRO A 140 17.43 -16.62 13.99
N THR A 141 18.27 -17.55 14.42
CA THR A 141 19.57 -17.86 13.80
C THR A 141 19.46 -19.04 12.82
N ALA A 142 20.46 -19.23 11.96
CA ALA A 142 20.54 -20.40 11.08
C ALA A 142 20.45 -21.72 11.88
N ALA A 143 21.16 -21.81 13.00
CA ALA A 143 21.17 -22.99 13.86
C ALA A 143 19.81 -23.27 14.54
N GLU A 144 19.03 -22.23 14.85
CA GLU A 144 17.66 -22.39 15.34
C GLU A 144 16.73 -22.87 14.23
N LEU A 145 16.85 -22.32 13.02
CA LEU A 145 16.08 -22.77 11.85
C LEU A 145 16.41 -24.23 11.45
N ASP A 146 17.65 -24.67 11.60
CA ASP A 146 18.07 -26.06 11.37
C ASP A 146 17.32 -27.07 12.29
N GLN A 147 16.80 -26.63 13.44
CA GLN A 147 15.96 -27.46 14.32
C GLN A 147 14.57 -27.75 13.71
N ALA A 148 14.11 -26.93 12.76
CA ALA A 148 12.87 -27.21 12.04
C ALA A 148 13.10 -28.29 10.99
N SER A 149 14.18 -28.19 10.19
CA SER A 149 14.59 -29.19 9.22
C SER A 149 16.02 -28.97 8.74
N GLN A 150 16.77 -30.05 8.58
CA GLN A 150 18.08 -30.08 7.92
C GLN A 150 18.00 -30.52 6.44
N ASP A 151 16.85 -31.05 6.03
CA ASP A 151 16.61 -31.59 4.69
C ASP A 151 15.95 -30.57 3.74
N HIS A 152 15.55 -29.42 4.27
CA HIS A 152 14.91 -28.34 3.51
C HIS A 152 15.71 -27.05 3.64
N PRO A 153 16.00 -26.33 2.53
CA PRO A 153 16.47 -24.96 2.62
C PRO A 153 15.31 -24.09 3.15
N ILE A 154 15.60 -23.35 4.25
CA ILE A 154 14.61 -22.52 4.94
C ILE A 154 14.95 -21.05 4.72
N TRP A 155 13.96 -20.26 4.34
CA TRP A 155 14.08 -18.84 4.15
C TRP A 155 13.00 -18.10 4.93
N VAL A 156 13.43 -17.36 5.94
CA VAL A 156 12.58 -16.51 6.78
C VAL A 156 12.78 -15.07 6.34
N LYS A 157 11.79 -14.48 5.69
CA LYS A 157 11.81 -13.09 5.26
C LYS A 157 11.13 -12.21 6.29
N ARG A 158 11.64 -11.01 6.53
CA ARG A 158 11.03 -9.99 7.39
C ARG A 158 11.02 -8.64 6.69
N GLY A 159 9.86 -8.24 6.20
CA GLY A 159 9.70 -7.03 5.39
C GLY A 159 10.62 -7.02 4.16
N GLY A 160 10.91 -5.84 3.67
CA GLY A 160 11.78 -5.64 2.49
C GLY A 160 13.28 -5.59 2.79
N HIS A 161 13.71 -5.66 4.06
CA HIS A 161 15.07 -5.27 4.45
C HIS A 161 15.89 -6.39 5.11
N VAL A 162 15.27 -7.47 5.56
CA VAL A 162 15.94 -8.53 6.31
C VAL A 162 15.47 -9.91 5.86
N GLY A 163 16.42 -10.85 5.78
CA GLY A 163 16.12 -12.27 5.60
C GLY A 163 17.04 -13.13 6.48
N VAL A 164 16.53 -14.29 6.90
CA VAL A 164 17.30 -15.27 7.66
C VAL A 164 17.26 -16.62 6.95
N ALA A 165 18.43 -17.15 6.63
CA ALA A 165 18.62 -18.43 5.99
C ALA A 165 19.09 -19.49 6.99
N ASN A 166 18.60 -20.73 6.88
CA ASN A 166 19.19 -21.84 7.59
C ASN A 166 20.53 -22.28 6.96
N SER A 167 21.25 -23.20 7.61
CA SER A 167 22.57 -23.64 7.14
C SER A 167 22.54 -24.23 5.72
N LEU A 168 21.48 -24.97 5.37
CA LEU A 168 21.33 -25.55 4.03
C LEU A 168 21.11 -24.44 2.98
N ALA A 169 20.27 -23.45 3.26
CA ALA A 169 20.03 -22.32 2.37
C ALA A 169 21.29 -21.47 2.14
N LEU A 170 22.07 -21.19 3.22
CA LEU A 170 23.38 -20.50 3.09
C LEU A 170 24.35 -21.30 2.21
N LYS A 171 24.42 -22.61 2.41
CA LYS A 171 25.27 -23.49 1.61
C LYS A 171 24.87 -23.47 0.12
N LEU A 172 23.59 -23.56 -0.19
CA LEU A 172 23.08 -23.49 -1.56
C LEU A 172 23.36 -22.13 -2.22
N ALA A 173 23.29 -21.05 -1.45
CA ALA A 173 23.64 -19.69 -1.91
C ALA A 173 25.15 -19.44 -1.99
N GLY A 174 26.00 -20.40 -1.59
CA GLY A 174 27.46 -20.24 -1.59
C GLY A 174 27.97 -19.22 -0.56
N ILE A 175 27.17 -18.94 0.48
CA ILE A 175 27.55 -18.00 1.54
C ILE A 175 28.37 -18.72 2.61
N THR A 176 29.64 -18.30 2.73
CA THR A 176 30.64 -18.88 3.64
C THR A 176 31.28 -17.80 4.52
N ARG A 177 32.26 -18.18 5.33
CA ARG A 177 33.06 -17.24 6.12
C ARG A 177 33.84 -16.23 5.24
N GLU A 178 34.24 -16.67 4.06
CA GLU A 178 35.04 -15.90 3.10
C GLU A 178 34.21 -14.98 2.20
N THR A 179 32.89 -15.18 2.17
CA THR A 179 31.99 -14.35 1.34
C THR A 179 32.02 -12.90 1.82
N GLN A 180 32.39 -11.97 0.95
CA GLN A 180 32.44 -10.55 1.29
C GLN A 180 31.01 -9.97 1.35
N ASP A 181 30.83 -8.95 2.17
CA ASP A 181 29.57 -8.20 2.19
C ASP A 181 29.40 -7.49 0.85
N PRO A 182 28.25 -7.67 0.17
CA PRO A 182 28.00 -6.96 -1.08
C PRO A 182 27.78 -5.46 -0.82
N PRO A 183 28.13 -4.57 -1.75
CA PRO A 183 27.96 -3.13 -1.57
C PRO A 183 26.50 -2.77 -1.18
N GLY A 184 26.32 -2.16 -0.01
CA GLY A 184 25.02 -1.79 0.54
C GLY A 184 24.24 -2.94 1.18
N GLY A 185 24.86 -4.10 1.39
CA GLY A 185 24.28 -5.24 2.14
C GLY A 185 25.24 -5.74 3.22
N ILE A 186 24.72 -6.43 4.22
CA ILE A 186 25.51 -6.98 5.34
C ILE A 186 25.15 -8.44 5.55
N ILE A 187 26.16 -9.31 5.61
CA ILE A 187 26.05 -10.71 6.05
C ILE A 187 26.46 -10.75 7.52
N LYS A 188 25.50 -10.92 8.43
CA LYS A 188 25.82 -10.99 9.87
C LYS A 188 26.62 -12.25 10.19
N ARG A 189 27.64 -12.08 11.05
CA ARG A 189 28.56 -13.15 11.45
C ARG A 189 28.72 -13.21 12.97
N SER A 190 28.96 -14.41 13.46
CA SER A 190 29.41 -14.64 14.83
C SER A 190 30.89 -14.23 14.99
N PRO A 191 31.41 -14.15 16.25
CA PRO A 191 32.80 -13.71 16.49
C PRO A 191 33.87 -14.56 15.79
N ASP A 192 33.56 -15.82 15.47
CA ASP A 192 34.46 -16.72 14.72
C ASP A 192 34.37 -16.56 13.19
N GLY A 193 33.56 -15.61 12.70
CA GLY A 193 33.38 -15.32 11.29
C GLY A 193 32.28 -16.15 10.59
N THR A 194 31.63 -17.09 11.29
CA THR A 194 30.57 -17.94 10.72
C THR A 194 29.31 -17.10 10.45
N PRO A 195 28.68 -17.16 9.24
CA PRO A 195 27.42 -16.50 8.99
C PRO A 195 26.33 -16.98 9.95
N THR A 196 25.61 -16.03 10.56
CA THR A 196 24.52 -16.34 11.52
C THR A 196 23.20 -16.73 10.85
N GLY A 197 23.11 -16.55 9.53
CA GLY A 197 21.88 -16.69 8.75
C GLY A 197 21.24 -15.35 8.41
N GLU A 198 21.46 -14.33 9.21
CA GLU A 198 20.85 -13.00 9.03
C GLU A 198 21.56 -12.20 7.91
N LEU A 199 20.76 -11.75 6.94
CA LEU A 199 21.19 -11.00 5.75
C LEU A 199 20.42 -9.68 5.72
N LEU A 200 21.13 -8.55 5.77
CA LEU A 200 20.54 -7.21 5.82
C LEU A 200 20.64 -6.53 4.47
N GLU A 201 19.57 -5.86 4.09
CA GLU A 201 19.35 -5.12 2.86
C GLU A 201 19.41 -5.98 1.58
N ALA A 202 18.77 -5.47 0.53
CA ALA A 202 18.56 -6.21 -0.71
C ALA A 202 19.83 -6.81 -1.32
N PRO A 203 21.00 -6.15 -1.35
CA PRO A 203 22.19 -6.77 -1.90
C PRO A 203 22.64 -8.05 -1.18
N ALA A 204 22.41 -8.14 0.14
CA ALA A 204 22.79 -9.33 0.90
C ALA A 204 21.72 -10.42 0.81
N TRP A 205 20.45 -10.13 1.11
CA TRP A 205 19.41 -11.16 1.10
C TRP A 205 19.08 -11.69 -0.29
N SER A 206 19.29 -10.91 -1.35
CA SER A 206 19.10 -11.39 -2.72
C SER A 206 20.07 -12.51 -3.13
N LEU A 207 21.22 -12.67 -2.45
CA LEU A 207 22.10 -13.82 -2.67
C LEU A 207 21.37 -15.16 -2.45
N VAL A 208 20.40 -15.18 -1.54
CA VAL A 208 19.55 -16.34 -1.29
C VAL A 208 18.30 -16.30 -2.17
N GLU A 209 17.62 -15.16 -2.26
CA GLU A 209 16.35 -15.09 -3.02
C GLU A 209 16.50 -15.44 -4.51
N HIS A 210 17.60 -15.10 -5.15
CA HIS A 210 17.83 -15.41 -6.55
C HIS A 210 17.91 -16.91 -6.87
N ILE A 211 18.18 -17.75 -5.88
CA ILE A 211 18.23 -19.20 -6.06
C ILE A 211 16.94 -19.91 -5.61
N ILE A 212 15.99 -19.19 -5.04
CA ILE A 212 14.69 -19.75 -4.68
C ILE A 212 13.84 -19.86 -5.96
N PRO A 213 13.34 -21.05 -6.30
CA PRO A 213 12.43 -21.18 -7.42
C PRO A 213 11.18 -20.31 -7.22
N PRO A 214 10.70 -19.62 -8.26
CA PRO A 214 9.45 -18.86 -8.16
C PRO A 214 8.28 -19.81 -7.88
N GLN A 215 7.23 -19.29 -7.25
CA GLN A 215 5.99 -20.04 -7.11
C GLN A 215 5.37 -20.34 -8.49
N PRO A 216 4.63 -21.46 -8.62
CA PRO A 216 3.90 -21.76 -9.85
C PRO A 216 2.97 -20.60 -10.24
N PHE A 217 2.97 -20.22 -11.51
CA PHE A 217 2.19 -19.11 -12.05
C PHE A 217 0.69 -19.20 -11.68
N GLU A 218 0.09 -20.38 -11.87
CA GLU A 218 -1.33 -20.58 -11.55
C GLU A 218 -1.64 -20.43 -10.06
N LEU A 219 -0.71 -20.83 -9.17
CA LEU A 219 -0.84 -20.61 -7.73
C LEU A 219 -0.80 -19.12 -7.40
N LEU A 220 0.09 -18.35 -8.03
CA LEU A 220 0.15 -16.90 -7.83
C LEU A 220 -1.13 -16.20 -8.29
N VAL A 221 -1.74 -16.64 -9.41
CA VAL A 221 -3.02 -16.10 -9.89
C VAL A 221 -4.15 -16.42 -8.90
N GLN A 222 -4.20 -17.63 -8.35
CA GLN A 222 -5.17 -18.02 -7.32
C GLN A 222 -4.97 -17.22 -6.03
N ASN A 223 -3.74 -17.09 -5.57
CA ASN A 223 -3.40 -16.30 -4.39
C ASN A 223 -3.75 -14.83 -4.58
N LEU A 224 -3.52 -14.25 -5.76
CA LEU A 224 -3.89 -12.87 -6.06
C LEU A 224 -5.41 -12.66 -6.00
N HIS A 225 -6.20 -13.62 -6.50
CA HIS A 225 -7.65 -13.58 -6.35
C HIS A 225 -8.05 -13.63 -4.87
N GLN A 226 -7.47 -14.55 -4.10
CA GLN A 226 -7.72 -14.66 -2.66
C GLN A 226 -7.35 -13.37 -1.92
N ALA A 227 -6.22 -12.74 -2.25
CA ALA A 227 -5.84 -11.44 -1.69
C ALA A 227 -6.88 -10.34 -2.01
N CYS A 228 -7.44 -10.33 -3.23
CA CYS A 228 -8.52 -9.40 -3.57
C CYS A 228 -9.72 -9.57 -2.62
N LEU A 229 -10.16 -10.81 -2.37
CA LEU A 229 -11.28 -11.10 -1.48
C LEU A 229 -10.98 -10.70 -0.02
N GLU A 230 -9.78 -10.98 0.46
CA GLU A 230 -9.35 -10.59 1.81
C GLU A 230 -9.35 -9.08 2.00
N TYR A 231 -8.84 -8.33 1.02
CA TYR A 231 -8.82 -6.87 1.08
C TYR A 231 -10.23 -6.28 0.99
N ASN A 232 -11.11 -6.87 0.17
CA ASN A 232 -12.51 -6.46 0.12
C ASN A 232 -13.22 -6.64 1.48
N ALA A 233 -12.87 -7.67 2.26
CA ALA A 233 -13.41 -7.88 3.61
C ALA A 233 -13.00 -6.79 4.61
N TYR A 234 -12.01 -5.97 4.28
CA TYR A 234 -11.60 -4.77 5.03
C TYR A 234 -12.10 -3.46 4.41
N GLY A 235 -12.95 -3.53 3.37
CA GLY A 235 -13.51 -2.35 2.72
C GLY A 235 -12.59 -1.71 1.68
N ILE A 236 -11.49 -2.36 1.31
CA ILE A 236 -10.54 -1.85 0.32
C ILE A 236 -11.06 -2.16 -1.07
N GLY A 237 -11.33 -1.11 -1.85
CA GLY A 237 -11.75 -1.21 -3.26
C GLY A 237 -10.66 -0.87 -4.26
N THR A 238 -9.55 -0.28 -3.82
CA THR A 238 -8.42 0.08 -4.68
C THR A 238 -7.10 -0.09 -3.94
N VAL A 239 -6.08 -0.58 -4.65
CA VAL A 239 -4.68 -0.64 -4.16
C VAL A 239 -3.72 -0.07 -5.20
N ARG A 240 -2.65 0.59 -4.76
CA ARG A 240 -1.50 0.91 -5.60
C ARG A 240 -0.31 0.09 -5.15
N ASP A 241 0.21 -0.75 -6.05
CA ASP A 241 1.32 -1.65 -5.79
C ASP A 241 2.64 -1.07 -6.31
N PRO A 242 3.57 -0.62 -5.44
CA PRO A 242 4.71 0.21 -5.83
C PRO A 242 5.93 -0.56 -6.33
N ILE A 243 5.97 -1.88 -6.29
CA ILE A 243 7.13 -2.67 -6.74
C ILE A 243 6.63 -3.90 -7.50
N VAL A 244 6.28 -3.72 -8.77
CA VAL A 244 5.81 -4.80 -9.63
C VAL A 244 6.87 -5.10 -10.68
N THR A 245 7.27 -6.35 -10.80
CA THR A 245 8.11 -6.84 -11.90
C THR A 245 7.28 -7.14 -13.13
N ARG A 246 7.95 -7.40 -14.27
CA ARG A 246 7.26 -7.80 -15.51
C ARG A 246 6.52 -9.12 -15.36
N ASP A 247 7.14 -10.10 -14.72
CA ASP A 247 6.52 -11.41 -14.49
C ASP A 247 5.31 -11.32 -13.56
N GLN A 248 5.40 -10.49 -12.51
CA GLN A 248 4.28 -10.22 -11.63
C GLN A 248 3.14 -9.49 -12.36
N MET A 249 3.46 -8.62 -13.33
CA MET A 249 2.44 -7.98 -14.16
C MET A 249 1.64 -9.00 -14.99
N LEU A 250 2.26 -10.09 -15.43
CA LEU A 250 1.55 -11.19 -16.12
C LEU A 250 0.54 -11.87 -15.22
N VAL A 251 0.82 -11.99 -13.90
CA VAL A 251 -0.13 -12.55 -12.92
C VAL A 251 -1.36 -11.62 -12.80
N TYR A 252 -1.17 -10.30 -12.72
CA TYR A 252 -2.26 -9.34 -12.74
C TYR A 252 -3.11 -9.44 -14.00
N GLN A 253 -2.47 -9.51 -15.17
CA GLN A 253 -3.16 -9.63 -16.45
C GLN A 253 -3.99 -10.92 -16.54
N ALA A 254 -3.42 -12.06 -16.12
CA ALA A 254 -4.13 -13.31 -16.12
C ALA A 254 -5.36 -13.32 -15.21
N LEU A 255 -5.27 -12.72 -14.02
CA LEU A 255 -6.42 -12.58 -13.13
C LEU A 255 -7.48 -11.63 -13.73
N TRP A 256 -7.04 -10.51 -14.32
CA TRP A 256 -7.92 -9.56 -14.98
C TRP A 256 -8.65 -10.18 -16.18
N GLU A 257 -7.95 -10.91 -17.06
CA GLU A 257 -8.53 -11.61 -18.22
C GLU A 257 -9.57 -12.66 -17.81
N ARG A 258 -9.39 -13.28 -16.64
CA ARG A 258 -10.34 -14.27 -16.09
C ARG A 258 -11.53 -13.63 -15.38
N GLY A 259 -11.59 -12.30 -15.30
CA GLY A 259 -12.64 -11.57 -14.56
C GLY A 259 -12.57 -11.78 -13.04
N GLY A 260 -11.41 -12.18 -12.52
CA GLY A 260 -11.23 -12.49 -11.10
C GLY A 260 -10.81 -11.29 -10.23
N MET A 261 -10.58 -10.10 -10.81
CA MET A 261 -10.25 -8.90 -10.04
C MET A 261 -11.50 -8.30 -9.41
N THR A 262 -11.57 -8.28 -8.09
CA THR A 262 -12.67 -7.69 -7.31
C THR A 262 -12.32 -6.33 -6.71
N LEU A 263 -11.10 -5.85 -6.91
CA LEU A 263 -10.65 -4.50 -6.56
C LEU A 263 -9.85 -3.90 -7.72
N ARG A 264 -9.66 -2.57 -7.65
CA ARG A 264 -8.88 -1.81 -8.63
C ARG A 264 -7.40 -1.87 -8.27
N CYS A 265 -6.54 -2.23 -9.21
CA CYS A 265 -5.09 -2.23 -9.00
C CYS A 265 -4.40 -1.16 -9.84
N ARG A 266 -3.42 -0.48 -9.22
CA ARG A 266 -2.62 0.59 -9.81
C ARG A 266 -1.12 0.24 -9.70
N PRO A 267 -0.61 -0.75 -10.47
CA PRO A 267 0.76 -1.21 -10.38
C PRO A 267 1.76 -0.15 -10.83
N MET A 268 2.93 -0.17 -10.19
CA MET A 268 4.11 0.62 -10.56
C MET A 268 5.27 -0.32 -10.86
N PHE A 269 5.89 -0.16 -12.01
CA PHE A 269 7.09 -0.94 -12.35
C PHE A 269 8.30 -0.43 -11.58
N LEU A 270 9.05 -1.37 -10.99
CA LEU A 270 10.31 -1.05 -10.33
C LEU A 270 11.36 -0.65 -11.38
N ILE A 271 12.00 0.50 -11.17
CA ILE A 271 13.21 0.87 -11.92
C ILE A 271 14.38 0.07 -11.32
N PRO A 272 15.05 -0.78 -12.09
CA PRO A 272 16.10 -1.66 -11.57
C PRO A 272 17.32 -0.88 -11.09
N ARG A 273 18.14 -1.51 -10.27
CA ARG A 273 19.50 -1.02 -9.99
C ARG A 273 20.38 -1.21 -11.23
N GLY A 274 21.42 -0.41 -11.37
CA GLY A 274 22.32 -0.48 -12.51
C GLY A 274 22.73 0.90 -13.01
N SER A 275 23.33 0.97 -14.20
CA SER A 275 23.65 2.24 -14.86
C SER A 275 22.39 2.95 -15.37
N ASN A 276 22.47 4.25 -15.63
CA ASN A 276 21.36 4.98 -16.24
C ASN A 276 20.99 4.45 -17.63
N ALA A 277 21.97 3.95 -18.38
CA ALA A 277 21.72 3.31 -19.67
C ALA A 277 20.84 2.06 -19.52
N ASP A 278 21.12 1.19 -18.51
CA ASP A 278 20.34 0.00 -18.22
C ASP A 278 18.91 0.37 -17.78
N ARG A 279 18.76 1.34 -16.88
CA ARG A 279 17.49 1.85 -16.39
C ARG A 279 16.63 2.41 -17.53
N ILE A 280 17.22 3.20 -18.42
CA ILE A 280 16.56 3.78 -19.58
C ILE A 280 16.15 2.70 -20.59
N ALA A 281 17.03 1.71 -20.83
CA ALA A 281 16.71 0.58 -21.69
C ALA A 281 15.54 -0.24 -21.12
N ASP A 282 15.53 -0.48 -19.81
CA ASP A 282 14.45 -1.18 -19.12
C ASP A 282 13.11 -0.44 -19.26
N ILE A 283 13.05 0.85 -18.95
CA ILE A 283 11.84 1.68 -19.10
C ILE A 283 11.37 1.67 -20.57
N THR A 284 12.28 1.77 -21.52
CA THR A 284 11.94 1.76 -22.95
C THR A 284 11.29 0.44 -23.36
N SER A 285 11.80 -0.68 -22.85
CA SER A 285 11.35 -2.02 -23.21
C SER A 285 9.98 -2.41 -22.60
N LEU A 286 9.42 -1.60 -21.68
CA LEU A 286 8.06 -1.83 -21.15
C LEU A 286 6.97 -1.70 -22.23
N GLY A 287 7.17 -0.87 -23.25
CA GLY A 287 6.22 -0.69 -24.34
C GLY A 287 4.89 -0.02 -23.96
N VAL A 288 4.76 0.44 -22.74
CA VAL A 288 3.57 1.08 -22.16
C VAL A 288 3.94 2.36 -21.42
N ARG A 289 2.97 3.06 -20.84
CA ARG A 289 3.17 4.24 -20.00
C ARG A 289 2.07 4.37 -18.95
N SER A 290 2.20 5.34 -18.05
CA SER A 290 1.18 5.64 -17.04
C SER A 290 -0.19 5.89 -17.68
N GLY A 291 -1.22 5.30 -17.05
CA GLY A 291 -2.62 5.40 -17.51
C GLY A 291 -3.04 4.31 -18.50
N PHE A 292 -2.15 3.42 -18.96
CA PHE A 292 -2.54 2.29 -19.79
C PHE A 292 -3.30 1.24 -18.97
N GLY A 293 -4.41 0.76 -19.48
CA GLY A 293 -5.31 -0.20 -18.84
C GLY A 293 -6.74 0.34 -18.74
N ASP A 294 -7.56 -0.31 -17.92
CA ASP A 294 -8.96 0.04 -17.68
C ASP A 294 -9.19 0.52 -16.23
N ASP A 295 -10.44 0.49 -15.77
CA ASP A 295 -10.77 0.92 -14.42
C ASP A 295 -10.33 -0.09 -13.35
N LEU A 296 -10.21 -1.39 -13.67
CA LEU A 296 -9.75 -2.42 -12.74
C LEU A 296 -8.22 -2.54 -12.69
N LEU A 297 -7.56 -2.61 -13.85
CA LEU A 297 -6.11 -2.75 -13.92
C LEU A 297 -5.52 -1.62 -14.75
N LYS A 298 -4.83 -0.67 -14.10
CA LYS A 298 -4.27 0.52 -14.76
C LYS A 298 -2.87 0.83 -14.26
N ILE A 299 -1.90 0.87 -15.15
CA ILE A 299 -0.52 1.21 -14.81
C ILE A 299 -0.45 2.61 -14.23
N TRP A 300 0.01 2.73 -12.98
CA TRP A 300 0.17 4.02 -12.34
C TRP A 300 1.47 4.70 -12.76
N GLY A 301 2.59 4.00 -12.76
CA GLY A 301 3.87 4.61 -13.06
C GLY A 301 5.09 3.75 -12.81
N LEU A 302 6.18 4.41 -12.48
CA LEU A 302 7.47 3.83 -12.14
C LEU A 302 7.79 4.05 -10.66
N LYS A 303 8.52 3.12 -10.05
CA LYS A 303 9.03 3.20 -8.68
C LYS A 303 10.55 3.14 -8.66
N ALA A 304 11.18 4.03 -7.89
CA ALA A 304 12.58 3.87 -7.51
C ALA A 304 12.74 4.00 -5.99
N VAL A 305 13.91 3.61 -5.48
CA VAL A 305 14.22 3.58 -4.05
C VAL A 305 15.48 4.42 -3.83
N MET A 306 15.34 5.53 -3.08
CA MET A 306 16.42 6.49 -2.84
C MET A 306 17.31 6.08 -1.67
N ASP A 307 16.73 5.51 -0.60
CA ASP A 307 17.45 5.10 0.62
C ASP A 307 16.89 3.80 1.20
N GLY A 308 17.42 3.37 2.34
CA GLY A 308 16.97 2.16 3.03
C GLY A 308 15.72 2.39 3.90
N GLY A 309 15.28 1.33 4.60
CA GLY A 309 14.24 1.39 5.61
C GLY A 309 14.72 2.08 6.90
N ALA A 310 13.96 1.90 8.01
CA ALA A 310 14.25 2.57 9.30
C ALA A 310 15.71 2.42 9.79
N ALA A 311 16.36 1.29 9.50
CA ALA A 311 17.75 1.03 9.87
C ALA A 311 18.80 1.47 8.83
N GLY A 312 18.36 1.92 7.65
CA GLY A 312 19.25 2.30 6.55
C GLY A 312 18.89 3.64 5.91
N ALA A 313 17.89 4.34 6.44
CA ALA A 313 17.43 5.63 5.95
C ALA A 313 18.56 6.68 5.94
N ALA A 314 18.66 7.45 4.86
CA ALA A 314 19.67 8.49 4.73
C ALA A 314 19.25 9.74 5.50
N LEU A 315 19.90 9.98 6.64
CA LEU A 315 19.67 11.10 7.53
C LEU A 315 20.72 12.20 7.37
N ASP A 316 20.38 13.44 7.65
CA ASP A 316 21.32 14.55 7.67
C ASP A 316 22.24 14.51 8.92
N GLN A 317 21.75 13.94 10.01
CA GLN A 317 22.52 13.68 11.23
C GLN A 317 22.67 12.18 11.46
N PRO A 318 23.76 11.71 12.08
CA PRO A 318 23.97 10.31 12.38
C PRO A 318 22.83 9.68 13.19
N TYR A 319 22.77 8.35 13.16
CA TYR A 319 21.89 7.57 14.00
C TYR A 319 22.26 7.76 15.48
N GLU A 320 21.28 7.68 16.37
CA GLU A 320 21.49 7.85 17.82
C GLU A 320 22.33 6.72 18.41
N ASP A 321 22.09 5.49 17.96
CA ASP A 321 22.80 4.28 18.39
C ASP A 321 24.09 3.98 17.59
N GLU A 322 24.31 4.69 16.46
CA GLU A 322 25.46 4.51 15.58
C GLU A 322 26.02 5.89 15.12
N PRO A 323 26.81 6.59 15.95
CA PRO A 323 27.23 7.98 15.69
C PRO A 323 28.08 8.20 14.42
N ASP A 324 28.65 7.15 13.87
CA ASP A 324 29.45 7.19 12.63
C ASP A 324 28.62 6.82 11.38
N PHE A 325 27.35 6.51 11.54
CA PHE A 325 26.47 6.09 10.45
C PHE A 325 25.26 7.02 10.30
N ALA A 326 25.01 7.46 9.08
CA ALA A 326 23.88 8.33 8.72
C ALA A 326 23.05 7.76 7.55
N GLY A 327 23.11 6.46 7.31
CA GLY A 327 22.42 5.79 6.22
C GLY A 327 23.03 6.02 4.84
N ASN A 328 22.44 5.41 3.82
CA ASN A 328 22.98 5.42 2.47
C ASN A 328 21.95 5.90 1.44
N LEU A 329 22.43 6.69 0.47
CA LEU A 329 21.67 7.00 -0.75
C LEU A 329 22.02 5.98 -1.83
N PHE A 330 21.02 5.51 -2.57
CA PHE A 330 21.18 4.56 -3.67
C PHE A 330 21.28 5.21 -5.04
N TRP A 331 21.03 6.52 -5.12
CA TRP A 331 21.12 7.33 -6.33
C TRP A 331 21.89 8.60 -6.06
N LYS A 332 22.67 9.04 -7.06
CA LYS A 332 23.16 10.41 -7.12
C LYS A 332 22.06 11.30 -7.71
N THR A 333 22.10 12.59 -7.38
CA THR A 333 21.11 13.56 -7.87
C THR A 333 21.04 13.61 -9.40
N ASP A 334 22.19 13.68 -10.06
CA ASP A 334 22.33 13.74 -11.52
C ASP A 334 21.82 12.47 -12.22
N GLU A 335 22.08 11.30 -11.65
CA GLU A 335 21.54 10.02 -12.14
C GLU A 335 20.01 10.01 -12.11
N LEU A 336 19.42 10.45 -10.99
CA LEU A 336 17.98 10.52 -10.85
C LEU A 336 17.37 11.55 -11.81
N VAL A 337 18.00 12.72 -11.99
CA VAL A 337 17.56 13.75 -12.93
C VAL A 337 17.49 13.20 -14.35
N GLU A 338 18.51 12.51 -14.81
CA GLU A 338 18.57 11.93 -16.16
C GLU A 338 17.44 10.93 -16.40
N VAL A 339 17.28 9.95 -15.50
CA VAL A 339 16.28 8.89 -15.63
C VAL A 339 14.87 9.46 -15.49
N ALA A 340 14.64 10.37 -14.55
CA ALA A 340 13.35 11.00 -14.35
C ALA A 340 12.94 11.88 -15.54
N ASN A 341 13.86 12.68 -16.08
CA ASN A 341 13.61 13.45 -17.31
C ASN A 341 13.24 12.55 -18.49
N PHE A 342 13.95 11.43 -18.66
CA PHE A 342 13.64 10.45 -19.69
C PHE A 342 12.22 9.90 -19.53
N ALA A 343 11.85 9.51 -18.30
CA ALA A 343 10.56 8.91 -17.99
C ALA A 343 9.40 9.90 -18.17
N VAL A 344 9.47 11.11 -17.59
CA VAL A 344 8.36 12.08 -17.65
C VAL A 344 8.10 12.56 -19.08
N ARG A 345 9.14 12.73 -19.92
CA ARG A 345 8.98 13.08 -21.34
C ARG A 345 8.29 12.00 -22.16
N ARG A 346 8.23 10.76 -21.64
CA ARG A 346 7.49 9.62 -22.23
C ARG A 346 6.12 9.38 -21.60
N GLY A 347 5.68 10.27 -20.70
CA GLY A 347 4.36 10.20 -20.08
C GLY A 347 4.30 9.28 -18.86
N TRP A 348 5.44 8.99 -18.24
CA TRP A 348 5.48 8.25 -16.98
C TRP A 348 5.28 9.16 -15.77
N ARG A 349 4.56 8.66 -14.78
CA ARG A 349 4.60 9.13 -13.40
C ARG A 349 5.69 8.38 -12.65
N ILE A 350 6.26 9.00 -11.62
CA ILE A 350 7.36 8.39 -10.85
C ILE A 350 7.09 8.59 -9.36
N GLY A 351 7.16 7.50 -8.59
CA GLY A 351 7.20 7.51 -7.13
C GLY A 351 8.60 7.12 -6.65
N ILE A 352 9.15 7.91 -5.72
CA ILE A 352 10.47 7.66 -5.15
C ILE A 352 10.33 7.40 -3.65
N HIS A 353 10.73 6.19 -3.21
CA HIS A 353 10.92 5.90 -1.80
C HIS A 353 12.02 6.81 -1.23
N ALA A 354 11.67 7.61 -0.24
CA ALA A 354 12.61 8.46 0.47
C ALA A 354 12.13 8.63 1.93
N ILE A 355 12.81 7.98 2.85
CA ILE A 355 12.44 7.92 4.28
C ILE A 355 13.17 9.00 5.08
N GLY A 356 14.49 9.05 4.99
CA GLY A 356 15.32 10.00 5.72
C GLY A 356 15.22 11.41 5.16
N ASP A 357 15.46 12.41 6.02
CA ASP A 357 15.45 13.82 5.63
C ASP A 357 16.48 14.17 4.55
N ARG A 358 17.66 13.52 4.55
CA ARG A 358 18.66 13.63 3.47
C ARG A 358 18.15 13.03 2.16
N ALA A 359 17.47 11.87 2.21
CA ALA A 359 16.88 11.26 1.02
C ALA A 359 15.77 12.14 0.43
N VAL A 360 14.88 12.67 1.27
CA VAL A 360 13.83 13.61 0.85
C VAL A 360 14.43 14.86 0.21
N ARG A 361 15.48 15.43 0.82
CA ARG A 361 16.18 16.62 0.27
C ARG A 361 16.79 16.32 -1.10
N THR A 362 17.52 15.20 -1.23
CA THR A 362 18.18 14.80 -2.47
C THR A 362 17.16 14.54 -3.59
N THR A 363 16.03 13.89 -3.26
CA THR A 363 14.93 13.67 -4.19
C THR A 363 14.31 14.99 -4.65
N LEU A 364 14.05 15.93 -3.72
CA LEU A 364 13.54 17.26 -4.06
C LEU A 364 14.53 18.09 -4.88
N ASP A 365 15.84 17.92 -4.69
CA ASP A 365 16.86 18.59 -5.51
C ASP A 365 16.80 18.10 -6.96
N ALA A 366 16.70 16.78 -7.15
CA ALA A 366 16.54 16.19 -8.48
C ALA A 366 15.19 16.62 -9.12
N PHE A 367 14.09 16.52 -8.39
CA PHE A 367 12.76 16.86 -8.89
C PHE A 367 12.62 18.34 -9.25
N LYS A 368 13.28 19.25 -8.51
CA LYS A 368 13.35 20.66 -8.89
C LYS A 368 13.93 20.83 -10.31
N GLN A 369 15.00 20.11 -10.63
CA GLN A 369 15.60 20.19 -11.96
C GLN A 369 14.67 19.58 -13.02
N VAL A 370 14.09 18.42 -12.73
CA VAL A 370 13.13 17.76 -13.65
C VAL A 370 11.93 18.67 -13.96
N VAL A 371 11.36 19.36 -12.97
CA VAL A 371 10.25 20.31 -13.16
C VAL A 371 10.68 21.50 -14.01
N ASN A 372 11.89 22.04 -13.78
CA ASN A 372 12.44 23.14 -14.59
C ASN A 372 12.67 22.73 -16.04
N ASP A 373 13.16 21.51 -16.27
CA ASP A 373 13.46 20.96 -17.60
C ASP A 373 12.18 20.55 -18.38
N ASN A 374 11.03 20.44 -17.70
CA ASN A 374 9.73 20.05 -18.27
C ASN A 374 8.63 21.03 -17.84
N PRO A 375 8.60 22.26 -18.36
CA PRO A 375 7.59 23.24 -18.03
C PRO A 375 6.17 22.72 -18.31
N GLY A 376 5.25 22.91 -17.36
CA GLY A 376 3.87 22.42 -17.48
C GLY A 376 3.67 20.96 -17.04
N LEU A 377 4.67 20.34 -16.41
CA LEU A 377 4.49 19.03 -15.81
C LEU A 377 3.33 19.04 -14.81
N LYS A 378 2.37 18.14 -15.01
CA LYS A 378 1.15 18.08 -14.19
C LYS A 378 1.51 17.79 -12.71
N PRO A 379 0.97 18.53 -11.73
CA PRO A 379 1.17 18.23 -10.32
C PRO A 379 0.84 16.77 -9.99
N GLY A 380 1.65 16.15 -9.12
CA GLY A 380 1.53 14.73 -8.79
C GLY A 380 2.08 13.77 -9.85
N THR A 381 2.74 14.25 -10.92
CA THR A 381 3.54 13.39 -11.82
C THR A 381 4.72 12.79 -11.07
N LEU A 382 5.36 13.60 -10.23
CA LEU A 382 6.47 13.22 -9.35
C LEU A 382 5.94 13.09 -7.92
N VAL A 383 6.29 12.00 -7.26
CA VAL A 383 5.79 11.65 -5.93
C VAL A 383 6.93 11.19 -5.04
N ILE A 384 6.88 11.56 -3.78
CA ILE A 384 7.73 10.99 -2.73
C ILE A 384 6.89 10.00 -1.92
N GLU A 385 7.35 8.77 -1.84
CA GLU A 385 6.77 7.75 -0.98
C GLU A 385 7.37 7.89 0.41
N HIS A 386 6.52 7.82 1.45
CA HIS A 386 6.84 7.89 2.87
C HIS A 386 7.17 9.30 3.37
N ALA A 387 8.29 9.90 2.97
CA ALA A 387 8.74 11.20 3.46
C ALA A 387 8.64 11.31 5.01
N LEU A 388 9.07 10.26 5.74
CA LEU A 388 8.78 10.12 7.17
C LEU A 388 9.25 11.33 7.98
N LEU A 389 10.40 11.90 7.63
CA LEU A 389 11.02 13.01 8.36
C LEU A 389 11.10 14.27 7.47
N ALA A 390 10.00 14.61 6.78
CA ALA A 390 9.95 15.82 5.94
C ALA A 390 9.80 17.09 6.79
N ASN A 391 10.88 17.87 6.88
CA ASN A 391 10.86 19.16 7.61
C ASN A 391 10.08 20.25 6.85
N ALA A 392 9.79 21.39 7.53
CA ALA A 392 8.99 22.49 6.97
C ALA A 392 9.54 23.03 5.64
N THR A 393 10.87 23.15 5.51
CA THR A 393 11.49 23.62 4.25
C THR A 393 11.25 22.64 3.12
N GLN A 394 11.34 21.35 3.37
CA GLN A 394 11.10 20.29 2.39
C GLN A 394 9.63 20.24 1.98
N ARG A 395 8.69 20.35 2.93
CA ARG A 395 7.25 20.42 2.65
C ARG A 395 6.90 21.62 1.77
N ALA A 396 7.42 22.82 2.13
CA ALA A 396 7.24 24.01 1.30
C ALA A 396 7.83 23.87 -0.11
N ARG A 397 8.93 23.14 -0.27
CA ARG A 397 9.49 22.81 -1.61
C ARG A 397 8.57 21.87 -2.39
N ALA A 398 8.05 20.82 -1.76
CA ALA A 398 7.12 19.87 -2.39
C ALA A 398 5.91 20.61 -2.96
N ILE A 399 5.30 21.53 -2.19
CA ILE A 399 4.18 22.36 -2.64
C ILE A 399 4.55 23.17 -3.90
N ARG A 400 5.65 23.95 -3.83
CA ARG A 400 6.07 24.80 -4.96
C ARG A 400 6.36 24.02 -6.24
N LEU A 401 6.79 22.77 -6.11
CA LEU A 401 7.13 21.89 -7.23
C LEU A 401 5.96 21.01 -7.69
N GLY A 402 4.81 21.06 -6.99
CA GLY A 402 3.66 20.18 -7.29
C GLY A 402 3.93 18.71 -7.02
N ILE A 403 4.80 18.40 -6.04
CA ILE A 403 5.17 17.04 -5.66
C ILE A 403 4.13 16.49 -4.67
N GLY A 404 3.55 15.32 -4.98
CA GLY A 404 2.69 14.57 -4.06
C GLY A 404 3.50 13.76 -3.05
N ILE A 405 2.92 13.52 -1.88
CA ILE A 405 3.52 12.67 -0.83
C ILE A 405 2.51 11.60 -0.42
N THR A 406 2.93 10.34 -0.30
CA THR A 406 2.12 9.30 0.33
C THR A 406 2.61 9.06 1.76
N VAL A 407 1.67 8.93 2.70
CA VAL A 407 1.98 8.71 4.11
C VAL A 407 1.52 7.33 4.56
N GLN A 408 2.35 6.64 5.36
CA GLN A 408 2.09 5.29 5.86
C GLN A 408 2.18 5.29 7.39
N GLN A 409 1.05 5.49 8.05
CA GLN A 409 0.96 5.51 9.51
C GLN A 409 1.40 4.19 10.17
N PRO A 410 1.22 2.99 9.55
CA PRO A 410 1.72 1.74 10.12
C PRO A 410 3.22 1.70 10.36
N LEU A 411 4.02 2.48 9.63
CA LEU A 411 5.46 2.59 9.87
C LEU A 411 5.75 3.14 11.27
N LEU A 412 5.02 4.17 11.71
CA LEU A 412 5.13 4.68 13.08
C LEU A 412 4.57 3.69 14.09
N TYR A 413 3.40 3.09 13.80
CA TYR A 413 2.76 2.12 14.69
C TYR A 413 3.67 0.92 14.98
N SER A 414 4.19 0.28 13.94
CA SER A 414 4.92 -0.98 14.04
C SER A 414 6.40 -0.78 14.40
N LEU A 415 7.04 0.25 13.83
CA LEU A 415 8.49 0.47 13.96
C LEU A 415 8.85 1.50 15.04
N GLY A 416 7.87 2.05 15.77
CA GLY A 416 8.08 3.13 16.74
C GLY A 416 9.20 2.86 17.73
N GLN A 417 9.33 1.63 18.25
CA GLN A 417 10.43 1.24 19.16
C GLN A 417 11.79 1.28 18.45
N GLN A 418 11.88 0.73 17.25
CA GLN A 418 13.13 0.72 16.46
C GLN A 418 13.54 2.16 16.08
N LEU A 419 12.56 2.97 15.64
CA LEU A 419 12.78 4.37 15.29
C LEU A 419 13.24 5.19 16.50
N LEU A 420 12.65 4.96 17.67
CA LEU A 420 13.06 5.63 18.90
C LEU A 420 14.51 5.28 19.28
N THR A 421 14.91 4.01 19.17
CA THR A 421 16.27 3.56 19.47
C THR A 421 17.28 4.14 18.46
N LYS A 422 16.97 4.04 17.16
CA LYS A 422 17.91 4.41 16.10
C LYS A 422 17.96 5.90 15.78
N TRP A 423 16.84 6.61 15.88
CA TRP A 423 16.75 8.02 15.48
C TRP A 423 16.63 8.98 16.65
N GLY A 424 16.40 8.46 17.86
CA GLY A 424 16.19 9.25 19.06
C GLY A 424 14.79 9.85 19.17
N LYS A 425 14.47 10.36 20.37
CA LYS A 425 13.14 10.84 20.72
C LYS A 425 12.69 12.03 19.88
N GLU A 426 13.59 12.99 19.64
CA GLU A 426 13.26 14.21 18.93
C GLU A 426 12.81 13.91 17.48
N ARG A 427 13.59 13.14 16.73
CA ARG A 427 13.23 12.78 15.34
C ARG A 427 12.00 11.89 15.29
N THR A 428 11.86 10.94 16.22
CA THR A 428 10.71 10.03 16.26
C THR A 428 9.40 10.78 16.53
N SER A 429 9.41 11.82 17.35
CA SER A 429 8.23 12.66 17.59
C SER A 429 7.79 13.48 16.37
N GLN A 430 8.70 13.75 15.42
CA GLN A 430 8.43 14.54 14.21
C GLN A 430 8.00 13.71 12.99
N LEU A 431 7.89 12.39 13.13
CA LEU A 431 7.60 11.50 12.01
C LEU A 431 6.18 11.65 11.49
N ILE A 432 6.06 11.53 10.18
CA ILE A 432 4.78 11.55 9.45
C ILE A 432 3.91 12.73 9.93
N PRO A 433 4.30 13.97 9.67
CA PRO A 433 3.64 15.15 10.20
C PRO A 433 2.34 15.48 9.44
N ILE A 434 1.34 14.57 9.50
CA ILE A 434 0.14 14.58 8.64
C ILE A 434 -0.60 15.91 8.74
N ARG A 435 -0.86 16.40 9.97
CA ARG A 435 -1.55 17.68 10.17
C ARG A 435 -0.81 18.82 9.48
N ALA A 436 0.51 18.92 9.68
CA ALA A 436 1.30 19.98 9.07
C ALA A 436 1.30 19.86 7.53
N LEU A 437 1.40 18.65 6.98
CA LEU A 437 1.30 18.43 5.54
C LEU A 437 -0.04 18.93 4.96
N LEU A 438 -1.15 18.66 5.65
CA LEU A 438 -2.50 19.10 5.24
C LEU A 438 -2.66 20.61 5.36
N GLU A 439 -2.32 21.19 6.52
CA GLU A 439 -2.46 22.63 6.79
C GLU A 439 -1.60 23.49 5.87
N GLU A 440 -0.43 23.00 5.48
CA GLU A 440 0.46 23.65 4.52
C GLU A 440 0.01 23.46 3.06
N GLY A 441 -0.93 22.55 2.77
CA GLY A 441 -1.49 22.31 1.44
C GLY A 441 -0.67 21.35 0.57
N VAL A 442 0.13 20.47 1.17
CA VAL A 442 0.78 19.38 0.43
C VAL A 442 -0.28 18.39 -0.07
N GLN A 443 -0.20 17.99 -1.33
CA GLN A 443 -1.04 16.91 -1.86
C GLN A 443 -0.61 15.59 -1.23
N ILE A 444 -1.40 15.07 -0.29
CA ILE A 444 -1.12 13.79 0.37
C ILE A 444 -2.24 12.78 0.19
N SER A 445 -1.87 11.50 0.28
CA SER A 445 -2.76 10.35 0.37
C SER A 445 -2.21 9.33 1.35
N ALA A 446 -3.08 8.47 1.88
CA ALA A 446 -2.67 7.44 2.82
C ALA A 446 -2.51 6.07 2.14
N GLY A 447 -1.58 5.30 2.65
CA GLY A 447 -1.34 3.91 2.30
C GLY A 447 -0.88 3.12 3.51
N THR A 448 -0.84 1.80 3.39
CA THR A 448 -0.49 0.92 4.51
C THR A 448 0.96 0.49 4.50
N ASP A 449 1.58 0.41 3.34
CA ASP A 449 2.87 -0.26 3.13
C ASP A 449 2.83 -1.73 3.60
N SER A 450 1.67 -2.38 3.37
CA SER A 450 1.45 -3.77 3.75
C SER A 450 2.48 -4.66 3.09
N THR A 451 2.92 -5.67 3.83
CA THR A 451 4.09 -6.53 3.65
C THR A 451 5.45 -5.85 3.81
N GLY A 452 5.52 -4.50 3.79
CA GLY A 452 6.75 -3.75 4.12
C GLY A 452 6.99 -3.59 5.62
N THR A 453 5.96 -3.64 6.45
CA THR A 453 5.98 -3.24 7.88
C THR A 453 5.80 -4.37 8.88
N GLY A 454 5.53 -5.59 8.46
CA GLY A 454 5.47 -6.74 9.37
C GLY A 454 4.31 -6.76 10.36
N THR A 455 3.17 -6.19 10.03
CA THR A 455 1.89 -6.37 10.74
C THR A 455 0.80 -6.59 9.72
N PRO A 456 -0.37 -7.16 10.05
CA PRO A 456 -1.55 -7.10 9.19
C PRO A 456 -1.98 -5.64 9.04
N SER A 457 -1.09 -4.86 8.46
CA SER A 457 -1.17 -3.41 8.37
C SER A 457 -2.13 -2.93 7.30
N TYR A 458 -2.68 -3.84 6.47
CA TYR A 458 -3.67 -3.49 5.46
C TYR A 458 -5.06 -3.16 6.03
N ASP A 459 -5.30 -3.31 7.36
CA ASP A 459 -6.55 -2.84 7.98
C ASP A 459 -6.62 -1.31 7.99
N PRO A 460 -7.50 -0.66 7.18
CA PRO A 460 -7.60 0.79 7.14
C PRO A 460 -8.00 1.40 8.49
N MET A 461 -8.78 0.67 9.30
CA MET A 461 -9.24 1.18 10.60
C MET A 461 -8.10 1.28 11.61
N LEU A 462 -7.12 0.36 11.60
CA LEU A 462 -5.90 0.50 12.38
C LEU A 462 -5.11 1.75 11.97
N ASN A 463 -5.05 2.03 10.68
CA ASN A 463 -4.34 3.19 10.15
C ASN A 463 -5.03 4.50 10.51
N ILE A 464 -6.36 4.55 10.38
CA ILE A 464 -7.18 5.70 10.79
C ILE A 464 -7.03 5.94 12.29
N TRP A 465 -7.12 4.88 13.11
CA TRP A 465 -6.84 4.97 14.54
C TRP A 465 -5.46 5.55 14.83
N GLY A 466 -4.43 5.09 14.14
CA GLY A 466 -3.06 5.60 14.27
C GLY A 466 -2.91 7.06 13.88
N MET A 467 -3.60 7.53 12.84
CA MET A 467 -3.59 8.94 12.43
C MET A 467 -4.28 9.86 13.45
N VAL A 468 -5.33 9.36 14.10
CA VAL A 468 -6.10 10.11 15.09
C VAL A 468 -5.40 10.13 16.44
N THR A 469 -4.84 9.01 16.89
CA THR A 469 -4.24 8.87 18.23
C THR A 469 -2.75 9.11 18.27
N ARG A 470 -2.06 8.89 17.15
CA ARG A 470 -0.59 8.82 17.08
C ARG A 470 -0.01 7.72 17.96
N GLY A 471 -0.85 6.75 18.31
CA GLY A 471 -0.47 5.58 19.09
C GLY A 471 0.50 4.66 18.35
N THR A 472 1.39 4.03 19.09
CA THR A 472 2.33 3.02 18.60
C THR A 472 2.11 1.70 19.34
N LYS A 473 2.65 0.61 18.81
CA LYS A 473 2.49 -0.71 19.42
C LYS A 473 3.18 -0.82 20.79
N HIS A 474 4.34 -0.16 20.99
CA HIS A 474 5.20 -0.39 22.14
C HIS A 474 5.67 0.86 22.89
N VAL A 475 5.68 2.05 22.24
CA VAL A 475 6.31 3.27 22.80
C VAL A 475 5.32 4.42 23.06
N GLY A 476 4.03 4.08 23.16
CA GLY A 476 2.99 5.06 23.45
C GLY A 476 2.74 6.03 22.31
N ILE A 477 2.27 7.24 22.63
CA ILE A 477 1.90 8.27 21.67
C ILE A 477 3.17 9.04 21.23
N GLN A 478 3.32 9.23 19.91
CA GLN A 478 4.45 9.94 19.31
C GLN A 478 3.96 11.11 18.44
N GLY A 479 4.39 12.35 18.75
CA GLY A 479 4.03 13.56 18.02
C GLY A 479 2.53 13.82 17.98
N PRO A 480 1.84 13.95 19.15
CA PRO A 480 0.38 14.14 19.22
C PRO A 480 -0.11 15.40 18.49
N GLU A 481 0.75 16.39 18.30
CA GLU A 481 0.47 17.60 17.53
C GLU A 481 0.16 17.35 16.06
N TYR A 482 0.57 16.20 15.52
CA TYR A 482 0.32 15.81 14.13
C TYR A 482 -0.93 14.93 13.94
N ALA A 483 -1.67 14.66 15.03
CA ALA A 483 -2.94 13.94 14.98
C ALA A 483 -4.01 14.71 14.18
N ILE A 484 -4.89 14.00 13.50
CA ILE A 484 -6.01 14.55 12.72
C ILE A 484 -7.34 13.92 13.20
N ASP A 485 -8.48 14.50 12.79
CA ASP A 485 -9.79 13.92 13.10
C ASP A 485 -10.12 12.71 12.22
N GLN A 486 -11.09 11.88 12.68
CA GLN A 486 -11.51 10.64 11.99
C GLN A 486 -12.01 10.91 10.56
N TYR A 487 -12.79 11.99 10.35
CA TYR A 487 -13.29 12.35 9.03
C TYR A 487 -12.13 12.62 8.05
N THR A 488 -11.17 13.43 8.46
CA THR A 488 -9.99 13.76 7.67
C THR A 488 -9.13 12.52 7.40
N ALA A 489 -8.98 11.62 8.39
CA ALA A 489 -8.26 10.36 8.20
C ALA A 489 -8.94 9.44 7.17
N VAL A 490 -10.28 9.34 7.18
CA VAL A 490 -11.05 8.62 6.15
C VAL A 490 -10.93 9.30 4.79
N GLN A 491 -10.93 10.64 4.72
CA GLN A 491 -10.71 11.36 3.45
C GLN A 491 -9.36 11.02 2.81
N LEU A 492 -8.30 10.84 3.61
CA LEU A 492 -6.97 10.46 3.11
C LEU A 492 -6.97 9.10 2.42
N TYR A 493 -7.83 8.17 2.87
CA TYR A 493 -8.01 6.83 2.27
C TYR A 493 -9.12 6.77 1.21
N THR A 494 -9.76 7.87 0.86
CA THR A 494 -10.88 7.89 -0.08
C THR A 494 -10.72 9.01 -1.11
N ALA A 495 -11.26 10.20 -0.83
CA ALA A 495 -11.25 11.33 -1.76
C ALA A 495 -9.82 11.78 -2.14
N ASN A 496 -8.92 11.92 -1.15
CA ASN A 496 -7.55 12.34 -1.39
C ASN A 496 -6.78 11.29 -2.21
N SER A 497 -6.96 10.00 -1.90
CA SER A 497 -6.33 8.91 -2.64
C SER A 497 -6.80 8.86 -4.09
N ALA A 498 -8.11 9.00 -4.34
CA ALA A 498 -8.63 9.08 -5.70
C ALA A 498 -8.09 10.32 -6.47
N GLN A 499 -8.01 11.46 -5.80
CA GLN A 499 -7.38 12.67 -6.33
C GLN A 499 -5.90 12.43 -6.68
N PHE A 500 -5.18 11.78 -5.79
CA PHE A 500 -3.78 11.41 -5.96
C PHE A 500 -3.53 10.53 -7.20
N HIS A 501 -4.49 9.65 -7.52
CA HIS A 501 -4.49 8.86 -8.77
C HIS A 501 -4.90 9.65 -10.02
N TRP A 502 -5.29 10.92 -9.89
CA TRP A 502 -5.95 11.73 -10.91
C TRP A 502 -7.35 11.19 -11.31
N GLU A 503 -7.96 10.42 -10.44
CA GLU A 503 -9.28 9.80 -10.64
C GLU A 503 -10.38 10.41 -9.75
N GLY A 504 -10.08 11.48 -9.00
CA GLY A 504 -11.04 12.16 -8.10
C GLY A 504 -12.31 12.68 -8.80
N HIS A 505 -12.29 12.85 -10.13
CA HIS A 505 -13.48 13.16 -10.93
C HIS A 505 -14.38 11.95 -11.19
N ARG A 506 -13.92 10.72 -10.90
CA ARG A 506 -14.65 9.46 -11.16
C ARG A 506 -15.01 8.69 -9.88
N ARG A 507 -14.22 8.76 -8.81
CA ARG A 507 -14.37 7.97 -7.59
C ARG A 507 -13.82 8.67 -6.35
N GLY A 508 -13.92 8.04 -5.19
CA GLY A 508 -13.41 8.52 -3.90
C GLY A 508 -14.38 9.42 -3.13
N THR A 509 -15.50 9.79 -3.75
CA THR A 509 -16.60 10.52 -3.09
C THR A 509 -17.95 9.92 -3.48
N LEU A 510 -18.95 9.97 -2.57
CA LEU A 510 -20.30 9.50 -2.84
C LEU A 510 -21.16 10.64 -3.38
N GLN A 511 -21.02 10.91 -4.66
CA GLN A 511 -21.74 11.96 -5.39
C GLN A 511 -22.26 11.42 -6.73
N PRO A 512 -23.32 12.01 -7.31
CA PRO A 512 -23.77 11.61 -8.63
C PRO A 512 -22.66 11.65 -9.68
N ARG A 513 -22.66 10.71 -10.62
CA ARG A 513 -21.65 10.52 -11.68
C ARG A 513 -20.28 10.06 -11.18
N ARG A 514 -20.21 9.50 -9.97
CA ARG A 514 -19.04 8.78 -9.44
C ARG A 514 -19.30 7.29 -9.54
N LEU A 515 -18.23 6.52 -9.61
CA LEU A 515 -18.30 5.06 -9.50
C LEU A 515 -18.84 4.67 -8.11
N ALA A 516 -19.66 3.64 -8.08
CA ALA A 516 -20.25 3.12 -6.85
C ALA A 516 -19.25 2.18 -6.14
N ASP A 517 -18.19 2.78 -5.61
CA ASP A 517 -17.20 2.13 -4.74
C ASP A 517 -17.59 2.49 -3.29
N LEU A 518 -18.21 1.56 -2.56
CA LEU A 518 -18.86 1.79 -1.26
C LEU A 518 -18.38 0.76 -0.23
N VAL A 519 -18.30 1.18 1.03
CA VAL A 519 -18.19 0.27 2.18
C VAL A 519 -19.15 0.69 3.28
N ALA A 520 -19.76 -0.28 3.94
CA ALA A 520 -20.75 -0.05 4.99
C ALA A 520 -20.36 -0.70 6.32
N TYR A 521 -20.81 -0.07 7.41
CA TYR A 521 -20.55 -0.47 8.80
C TYR A 521 -21.81 -0.33 9.64
N HIS A 522 -21.99 -1.18 10.66
CA HIS A 522 -23.01 -0.98 11.69
C HIS A 522 -22.65 0.17 12.65
N THR A 523 -21.38 0.34 12.95
CA THR A 523 -20.90 1.44 13.79
C THR A 523 -20.32 2.53 12.91
N ASP A 524 -20.71 3.79 13.16
CA ASP A 524 -20.24 4.94 12.39
C ASP A 524 -18.73 5.20 12.62
N PRO A 525 -17.85 4.98 11.63
CA PRO A 525 -16.40 5.15 11.78
C PRO A 525 -15.97 6.61 11.92
N ILE A 526 -16.89 7.57 11.69
CA ILE A 526 -16.60 9.01 11.79
C ILE A 526 -16.85 9.54 13.19
N THR A 527 -17.87 9.00 13.88
CA THR A 527 -18.36 9.55 15.14
C THR A 527 -18.20 8.61 16.34
N CYS A 528 -17.85 7.34 16.13
CA CYS A 528 -17.62 6.41 17.23
C CYS A 528 -16.41 6.82 18.09
N PRO A 529 -16.36 6.39 19.36
CA PRO A 529 -15.15 6.47 20.17
C PRO A 529 -13.95 5.86 19.41
N VAL A 530 -12.81 6.56 19.42
CA VAL A 530 -11.64 6.22 18.59
C VAL A 530 -11.15 4.78 18.79
N ASP A 531 -11.23 4.25 20.00
CA ASP A 531 -10.79 2.89 20.30
C ASP A 531 -11.70 1.80 19.68
N GLN A 532 -12.94 2.15 19.32
CA GLN A 532 -13.83 1.22 18.62
C GLN A 532 -13.44 1.03 17.15
N LEU A 533 -12.64 1.92 16.57
CA LEU A 533 -12.16 1.77 15.19
C LEU A 533 -11.44 0.42 14.98
N LEU A 534 -10.62 -0.02 15.94
CA LEU A 534 -9.82 -1.24 15.84
C LEU A 534 -10.65 -2.54 15.68
N GLY A 535 -11.92 -2.50 16.08
CA GLY A 535 -12.84 -3.63 15.98
C GLY A 535 -13.81 -3.58 14.81
N LEU A 536 -13.83 -2.49 14.04
CA LEU A 536 -14.79 -2.33 12.96
C LEU A 536 -14.50 -3.27 11.80
N ARG A 537 -15.58 -3.89 11.29
CA ARG A 537 -15.53 -4.71 10.08
C ARG A 537 -16.67 -4.28 9.14
N PRO A 538 -16.42 -4.28 7.84
CA PRO A 538 -17.47 -4.02 6.86
C PRO A 538 -18.60 -5.03 6.94
N ILE A 539 -19.83 -4.56 6.72
CA ILE A 539 -21.00 -5.42 6.49
C ILE A 539 -21.20 -5.68 5.00
N PHE A 540 -20.75 -4.79 4.15
CA PHE A 540 -20.54 -5.06 2.73
C PHE A 540 -19.48 -4.14 2.12
N THR A 541 -18.92 -4.55 0.99
CA THR A 541 -18.06 -3.75 0.13
C THR A 541 -18.56 -3.87 -1.30
N MET A 542 -18.64 -2.74 -2.00
CA MET A 542 -18.93 -2.67 -3.44
C MET A 542 -17.80 -2.01 -4.20
N VAL A 543 -17.52 -2.50 -5.39
CA VAL A 543 -16.57 -1.90 -6.35
C VAL A 543 -17.26 -1.80 -7.70
N GLY A 544 -17.40 -0.58 -8.24
CA GLY A 544 -18.12 -0.35 -9.49
C GLY A 544 -19.56 -0.88 -9.45
N GLY A 545 -20.27 -0.71 -8.33
CA GLY A 545 -21.64 -1.22 -8.14
C GLY A 545 -21.76 -2.75 -7.97
N GLY A 546 -20.69 -3.50 -8.20
CA GLY A 546 -20.61 -4.93 -7.92
C GLY A 546 -20.37 -5.18 -6.42
N VAL A 547 -21.16 -6.07 -5.80
CA VAL A 547 -20.94 -6.50 -4.42
C VAL A 547 -19.78 -7.48 -4.41
N VAL A 548 -18.68 -7.14 -3.71
CA VAL A 548 -17.45 -7.95 -3.65
C VAL A 548 -17.23 -8.60 -2.28
N TYR A 549 -17.96 -8.12 -1.27
CA TYR A 549 -18.01 -8.68 0.07
C TYR A 549 -19.39 -8.42 0.68
N ASP A 550 -20.05 -9.47 1.19
CA ASP A 550 -21.41 -9.39 1.79
C ASP A 550 -21.65 -10.60 2.71
N PRO A 551 -21.04 -10.63 3.91
CA PRO A 551 -21.17 -11.75 4.83
C PRO A 551 -22.58 -11.85 5.43
N GLU A 552 -23.37 -10.78 5.44
CA GLU A 552 -24.73 -10.72 5.96
C GLU A 552 -25.80 -11.00 4.89
N VAL A 553 -25.37 -11.22 3.64
CA VAL A 553 -26.24 -11.54 2.49
C VAL A 553 -27.33 -10.46 2.26
N MET A 554 -26.98 -9.19 2.47
CA MET A 554 -27.88 -8.05 2.31
C MET A 554 -28.38 -7.87 0.87
N PHE A 555 -27.59 -8.32 -0.10
CA PHE A 555 -27.90 -8.21 -1.54
C PHE A 555 -28.36 -9.54 -2.16
N GLY A 556 -28.64 -10.57 -1.33
CA GLY A 556 -28.99 -11.91 -1.78
C GLY A 556 -27.77 -12.73 -2.21
N GLN A 557 -27.92 -14.06 -2.31
CA GLN A 557 -26.82 -14.90 -2.81
C GLN A 557 -26.54 -14.52 -4.27
N GLN A 558 -25.29 -14.17 -4.56
CA GLN A 558 -24.85 -14.00 -5.94
C GLN A 558 -24.85 -15.39 -6.59
N SER A 559 -25.67 -15.58 -7.62
CA SER A 559 -25.80 -16.82 -8.40
C SER A 559 -24.62 -17.02 -9.34
#